data_bb04c4f1ef3c74f24563d4d9bca1b33d
#
_entry.id   bb04c4f1ef3c74f24563d4d9bca1b33d
#
_cell.length_a   1.000
_cell.length_b   1.000
_cell.length_c   1.000
_cell.angle_alpha   90.00
_cell.angle_beta   90.00
_cell.angle_gamma   90.00
#
_symmetry.space_group_name_H-M   'P 1'
#
loop_
_entity.id
_entity.type
_entity.pdbx_description
1 polymer ?
#
loop_
_entity_poly.entity_id
_entity_poly.type
_entity_poly.pdbx_seq_one_letter_code
_entity_poly.pdbx_strand_id
1 'polypeptide(L)'
;VPLIVLENFRFQPWYGENKAQLGAGALGDVYQGTFRLRPGDGQGPSAYLDRQPYFQDMPRLLVHETLVHQIDVFRALFGDVSHVFADLQRLNPAIKGEDAGVIILSFKNGKRAVIDGNRLVDHAAKNRRLVMGEMWVEGSAGTLRLDWDAHLFSRADGSNDEQPLDYAWNDHGYGGDCVYRLCAHVLEKLQAG
;
A
#
# COMPACT_ATOMS: atom_id res chain seq x y z
N VAL A 1 -1.73 30.68 -0.22
CA VAL A 1 -1.22 29.60 -1.08
C VAL A 1 -1.55 28.29 -0.37
N PRO A 2 -2.26 27.35 -0.99
CA PRO A 2 -2.58 26.08 -0.36
C PRO A 2 -1.31 25.24 -0.16
N LEU A 3 -1.21 24.56 0.99
CA LEU A 3 -0.22 23.54 1.25
C LEU A 3 -0.83 22.18 0.84
N ILE A 4 -0.16 21.43 -0.03
CA ILE A 4 -0.64 20.15 -0.55
C ILE A 4 0.36 19.06 -0.19
N VAL A 5 -0.12 17.99 0.43
CA VAL A 5 0.66 16.77 0.68
C VAL A 5 0.51 15.85 -0.54
N LEU A 6 1.63 15.50 -1.16
CA LEU A 6 1.66 14.72 -2.40
C LEU A 6 1.84 13.23 -2.11
N GLU A 7 0.81 12.57 -1.56
CA GLU A 7 0.76 11.12 -1.43
C GLU A 7 0.29 10.48 -2.74
N ASN A 8 1.17 9.73 -3.39
CA ASN A 8 0.95 9.27 -4.76
C ASN A 8 0.48 7.81 -4.89
N PHE A 9 0.69 6.94 -3.89
CA PHE A 9 0.36 5.51 -4.04
C PHE A 9 -1.12 5.26 -4.26
N ARG A 10 -2.01 6.03 -3.64
CA ARG A 10 -3.46 5.92 -3.89
C ARG A 10 -3.85 6.12 -5.37
N PHE A 11 -2.97 6.72 -6.18
CA PHE A 11 -3.15 6.94 -7.62
C PHE A 11 -2.51 5.82 -8.46
N GLN A 12 -1.91 4.81 -7.86
CA GLN A 12 -1.47 3.62 -8.56
C GLN A 12 -2.69 2.87 -9.13
N PRO A 13 -2.61 2.36 -10.37
CA PRO A 13 -3.78 1.80 -11.09
C PRO A 13 -4.49 0.68 -10.33
N TRP A 14 -3.73 -0.20 -9.70
CA TRP A 14 -4.27 -1.32 -8.92
C TRP A 14 -5.08 -0.88 -7.69
N TYR A 15 -4.71 0.21 -7.02
CA TYR A 15 -5.52 0.76 -5.93
C TYR A 15 -6.74 1.51 -6.45
N GLY A 16 -6.63 2.12 -7.64
CA GLY A 16 -7.77 2.69 -8.36
C GLY A 16 -8.80 1.63 -8.69
N GLU A 17 -8.36 0.49 -9.23
CA GLU A 17 -9.23 -0.64 -9.53
C GLU A 17 -9.85 -1.25 -8.26
N ASN A 18 -9.06 -1.49 -7.20
CA ASN A 18 -9.61 -1.90 -5.91
C ASN A 18 -10.73 -0.97 -5.44
N LYS A 19 -10.52 0.34 -5.53
CA LYS A 19 -11.53 1.33 -5.16
C LYS A 19 -12.79 1.23 -6.03
N ALA A 20 -12.64 1.01 -7.33
CA ALA A 20 -13.76 0.82 -8.25
C ALA A 20 -14.58 -0.44 -7.90
N GLN A 21 -13.92 -1.57 -7.64
CA GLN A 21 -14.56 -2.81 -7.23
C GLN A 21 -15.31 -2.67 -5.89
N LEU A 22 -14.71 -2.00 -4.91
CA LEU A 22 -15.36 -1.69 -3.64
C LEU A 22 -16.57 -0.79 -3.82
N GLY A 23 -16.46 0.24 -4.67
CA GLY A 23 -17.56 1.16 -5.00
C GLY A 23 -18.71 0.50 -5.75
N ALA A 24 -18.42 -0.51 -6.55
CA ALA A 24 -19.41 -1.35 -7.23
C ALA A 24 -20.09 -2.40 -6.31
N GLY A 25 -19.64 -2.52 -5.06
CA GLY A 25 -20.19 -3.49 -4.11
C GLY A 25 -19.73 -4.93 -4.35
N ALA A 26 -18.65 -5.15 -5.10
CA ALA A 26 -18.18 -6.49 -5.48
C ALA A 26 -17.88 -7.41 -4.29
N LEU A 27 -17.54 -6.84 -3.13
CA LEU A 27 -17.25 -7.60 -1.90
C LEU A 27 -18.42 -7.59 -0.88
N GLY A 28 -19.55 -6.97 -1.19
CA GLY A 28 -20.61 -6.76 -0.20
C GLY A 28 -20.12 -5.89 0.96
N ASP A 29 -20.41 -6.30 2.19
CA ASP A 29 -19.90 -5.63 3.40
C ASP A 29 -18.42 -5.94 3.58
N VAL A 30 -17.58 -4.93 3.43
CA VAL A 30 -16.13 -5.05 3.61
C VAL A 30 -15.79 -5.15 5.10
N TYR A 31 -15.08 -6.21 5.48
CA TYR A 31 -14.67 -6.46 6.85
C TYR A 31 -13.30 -5.91 7.17
N GLN A 32 -12.31 -6.27 6.35
CA GLN A 32 -10.92 -5.89 6.59
C GLN A 32 -10.08 -5.86 5.33
N GLY A 33 -8.92 -5.21 5.44
CA GLY A 33 -7.84 -5.31 4.47
C GLY A 33 -6.52 -5.65 5.14
N THR A 34 -5.62 -6.29 4.40
CA THR A 34 -4.26 -6.59 4.87
C THR A 34 -3.27 -6.22 3.78
N PHE A 35 -2.16 -5.59 4.15
CA PHE A 35 -1.02 -5.37 3.29
C PHE A 35 0.24 -5.95 3.92
N ARG A 36 0.98 -6.77 3.18
CA ARG A 36 2.28 -7.31 3.58
C ARG A 36 3.39 -6.65 2.77
N LEU A 37 4.20 -5.81 3.40
CA LEU A 37 5.36 -5.14 2.79
C LEU A 37 6.59 -6.05 2.91
N ARG A 38 7.24 -6.38 1.77
CA ARG A 38 8.41 -7.28 1.71
C ARG A 38 9.40 -6.85 0.61
N PRO A 39 10.02 -5.65 0.68
CA PRO A 39 10.91 -5.17 -0.38
C PRO A 39 12.26 -5.86 -0.43
N GLY A 40 12.74 -6.44 0.69
CA GLY A 40 14.00 -7.18 0.78
C GLY A 40 15.26 -6.32 0.66
N ASP A 41 15.16 -5.03 0.92
CA ASP A 41 16.25 -4.07 0.76
C ASP A 41 16.96 -3.71 2.08
N GLY A 42 16.50 -4.25 3.21
CA GLY A 42 16.93 -3.86 4.56
C GLY A 42 18.00 -4.74 5.20
N GLN A 43 18.61 -5.70 4.47
CA GLN A 43 19.55 -6.65 5.08
C GLN A 43 21.01 -6.17 5.08
N GLY A 44 21.72 -6.51 6.17
CA GLY A 44 23.16 -6.34 6.31
C GLY A 44 23.61 -4.90 6.57
N PRO A 45 24.94 -4.73 6.74
CA PRO A 45 25.51 -3.42 7.12
C PRO A 45 25.47 -2.39 5.97
N SER A 46 25.36 -2.83 4.73
CA SER A 46 25.29 -1.97 3.54
C SER A 46 23.85 -1.70 3.07
N ALA A 47 22.84 -2.09 3.87
CA ALA A 47 21.44 -1.82 3.54
C ALA A 47 21.24 -0.34 3.16
N TYR A 48 20.56 -0.09 2.03
CA TYR A 48 20.21 1.23 1.48
C TYR A 48 21.37 2.09 0.93
N LEU A 49 22.65 1.73 1.15
CA LEU A 49 23.79 2.60 0.80
C LEU A 49 23.94 2.87 -0.69
N ASP A 50 23.51 1.94 -1.53
CA ASP A 50 23.58 2.05 -3.00
C ASP A 50 22.60 3.08 -3.56
N ARG A 51 21.48 3.35 -2.89
CA ARG A 51 20.40 4.17 -3.43
C ARG A 51 19.93 5.29 -2.53
N GLN A 52 19.72 5.01 -1.26
CA GLN A 52 19.11 5.93 -0.28
C GLN A 52 19.90 5.87 1.03
N PRO A 53 21.18 6.26 1.05
CA PRO A 53 22.05 6.08 2.21
C PRO A 53 21.53 6.77 3.46
N TYR A 54 20.76 7.86 3.31
CA TYR A 54 20.15 8.57 4.43
C TYR A 54 19.13 7.72 5.22
N PHE A 55 18.63 6.61 4.67
CA PHE A 55 17.74 5.68 5.38
C PHE A 55 18.40 5.09 6.64
N GLN A 56 19.72 4.86 6.60
CA GLN A 56 20.43 4.36 7.78
C GLN A 56 20.39 5.36 8.95
N ASP A 57 20.31 6.64 8.65
CA ASP A 57 20.33 7.71 9.64
C ASP A 57 18.94 8.20 10.08
N MET A 58 17.88 7.78 9.42
CA MET A 58 16.51 8.16 9.77
C MET A 58 16.10 7.58 11.13
N PRO A 59 15.71 8.40 12.12
CA PRO A 59 15.28 7.92 13.42
C PRO A 59 13.90 7.23 13.39
N ARG A 60 13.14 7.42 12.31
CA ARG A 60 11.86 6.77 11.98
C ARG A 60 11.91 6.43 10.50
N LEU A 61 12.02 5.15 10.16
CA LEU A 61 12.22 4.72 8.78
C LEU A 61 10.98 4.07 8.20
N LEU A 62 10.58 2.90 8.70
CA LEU A 62 9.54 2.09 8.09
C LEU A 62 8.22 2.83 7.96
N VAL A 63 7.75 3.43 9.04
CA VAL A 63 6.44 4.10 9.06
C VAL A 63 6.49 5.43 8.32
N HIS A 64 7.50 6.25 8.63
CA HIS A 64 7.58 7.62 8.14
C HIS A 64 7.88 7.71 6.65
N GLU A 65 8.71 6.80 6.14
CA GLU A 65 9.17 6.81 4.76
C GLU A 65 8.35 5.89 3.85
N THR A 66 7.95 4.70 4.34
CA THR A 66 7.35 3.68 3.49
C THR A 66 5.87 3.44 3.80
N LEU A 67 5.53 3.11 5.06
CA LEU A 67 4.15 2.70 5.37
C LEU A 67 3.16 3.87 5.38
N VAL A 68 3.63 5.12 5.40
CA VAL A 68 2.78 6.31 5.19
C VAL A 68 1.97 6.16 3.90
N HIS A 69 2.56 5.61 2.84
CA HIS A 69 1.88 5.36 1.57
C HIS A 69 0.73 4.35 1.71
N GLN A 70 0.94 3.24 2.42
CA GLN A 70 -0.09 2.21 2.62
C GLN A 70 -1.19 2.68 3.58
N ILE A 71 -0.84 3.47 4.60
CA ILE A 71 -1.82 4.12 5.48
C ILE A 71 -2.73 5.03 4.65
N ASP A 72 -2.15 5.80 3.74
CA ASP A 72 -2.89 6.68 2.85
C ASP A 72 -3.80 5.92 1.88
N VAL A 73 -3.31 4.80 1.30
CA VAL A 73 -4.10 3.89 0.46
C VAL A 73 -5.32 3.37 1.23
N PHE A 74 -5.13 2.81 2.44
CA PHE A 74 -6.27 2.32 3.22
C PHE A 74 -7.24 3.42 3.62
N ARG A 75 -6.77 4.64 3.89
CA ARG A 75 -7.64 5.80 4.09
C ARG A 75 -8.46 6.14 2.84
N ALA A 76 -7.86 6.02 1.65
CA ALA A 76 -8.57 6.24 0.39
C ALA A 76 -9.63 5.17 0.09
N LEU A 77 -9.39 3.91 0.53
CA LEU A 77 -10.29 2.78 0.33
C LEU A 77 -11.39 2.69 1.41
N PHE A 78 -11.05 2.94 2.68
CA PHE A 78 -11.91 2.65 3.82
C PHE A 78 -12.39 3.90 4.57
N GLY A 79 -11.80 5.08 4.33
CA GLY A 79 -12.21 6.35 4.94
C GLY A 79 -11.38 6.72 6.17
N ASP A 80 -12.00 7.40 7.13
CA ASP A 80 -11.31 7.97 8.30
C ASP A 80 -10.96 6.92 9.35
N VAL A 81 -9.70 6.97 9.82
CA VAL A 81 -9.20 6.16 10.92
C VAL A 81 -9.73 6.71 12.25
N SER A 82 -10.17 5.83 13.14
CA SER A 82 -10.58 6.16 14.51
C SER A 82 -9.51 5.81 15.54
N HIS A 83 -8.83 4.66 15.37
CA HIS A 83 -7.80 4.18 16.31
C HIS A 83 -6.65 3.53 15.54
N VAL A 84 -5.46 3.62 16.12
CA VAL A 84 -4.24 2.97 15.63
C VAL A 84 -3.58 2.20 16.76
N PHE A 85 -3.16 0.97 16.46
CA PHE A 85 -2.20 0.21 17.28
C PHE A 85 -0.98 -0.07 16.42
N ALA A 86 0.23 0.04 16.98
CA ALA A 86 1.46 -0.28 16.27
C ALA A 86 2.45 -0.97 17.21
N ASP A 87 3.07 -2.05 16.72
CA ASP A 87 4.23 -2.71 17.31
C ASP A 87 5.36 -2.64 16.28
N LEU A 88 6.40 -1.87 16.60
CA LEU A 88 7.49 -1.53 15.68
C LEU A 88 8.82 -2.03 16.22
N GLN A 89 9.67 -2.56 15.34
CA GLN A 89 10.94 -3.14 15.69
C GLN A 89 12.06 -2.64 14.77
N ARG A 90 13.25 -2.54 15.34
CA ARG A 90 14.51 -2.41 14.61
C ARG A 90 15.21 -3.76 14.63
N LEU A 91 15.27 -4.43 13.49
CA LEU A 91 15.91 -5.74 13.32
C LEU A 91 17.34 -5.62 12.78
N ASN A 92 17.59 -4.69 11.85
CA ASN A 92 18.93 -4.44 11.35
C ASN A 92 19.67 -3.42 12.26
N PRO A 93 20.76 -3.81 12.93
CA PRO A 93 21.51 -2.89 13.81
C PRO A 93 22.23 -1.76 13.05
N ALA A 94 22.40 -1.86 11.72
CA ALA A 94 23.07 -0.84 10.91
C ALA A 94 22.23 0.43 10.71
N ILE A 95 20.93 0.40 11.04
CA ILE A 95 20.02 1.55 10.89
C ILE A 95 19.60 2.11 12.24
N LYS A 96 19.12 3.35 12.25
CA LYS A 96 18.64 4.02 13.47
C LYS A 96 17.17 3.79 13.77
N GLY A 97 16.32 3.80 12.72
CA GLY A 97 14.87 3.67 12.83
C GLY A 97 14.38 2.23 12.82
N GLU A 98 13.09 2.07 12.83
CA GLU A 98 12.40 0.78 12.68
C GLU A 98 12.43 0.30 11.22
N ASP A 99 12.53 -1.01 11.01
CA ASP A 99 12.52 -1.67 9.70
C ASP A 99 11.55 -2.86 9.63
N ALA A 100 10.90 -3.18 10.73
CA ALA A 100 9.82 -4.15 10.81
C ALA A 100 8.72 -3.67 11.77
N GLY A 101 7.50 -4.17 11.58
CA GLY A 101 6.40 -3.91 12.50
C GLY A 101 5.03 -4.20 11.93
N VAL A 102 4.06 -4.23 12.82
CA VAL A 102 2.65 -4.42 12.50
C VAL A 102 1.86 -3.19 12.93
N ILE A 103 1.01 -2.68 12.04
CA ILE A 103 0.09 -1.58 12.32
C ILE A 103 -1.33 -2.07 12.11
N ILE A 104 -2.21 -1.81 13.07
CA ILE A 104 -3.64 -2.06 12.95
C ILE A 104 -4.35 -0.71 12.93
N LEU A 105 -5.14 -0.49 11.87
CA LEU A 105 -5.99 0.68 11.70
C LEU A 105 -7.45 0.28 11.90
N SER A 106 -8.15 0.93 12.82
CA SER A 106 -9.60 0.82 12.96
C SER A 106 -10.25 2.06 12.36
N PHE A 107 -11.26 1.88 11.51
CA PHE A 107 -11.93 2.96 10.81
C PHE A 107 -13.25 3.34 11.49
N LYS A 108 -13.71 4.59 11.31
CA LYS A 108 -14.95 5.09 11.89
C LYS A 108 -16.19 4.30 11.45
N ASN A 109 -16.15 3.68 10.28
CA ASN A 109 -17.22 2.87 9.71
C ASN A 109 -17.15 1.37 10.08
N GLY A 110 -16.30 1.00 11.04
CA GLY A 110 -16.18 -0.36 11.55
C GLY A 110 -15.20 -1.25 10.78
N LYS A 111 -14.70 -0.83 9.62
CA LYS A 111 -13.68 -1.58 8.86
C LYS A 111 -12.36 -1.60 9.61
N ARG A 112 -11.48 -2.52 9.23
CA ARG A 112 -10.15 -2.68 9.80
C ARG A 112 -9.11 -2.87 8.71
N ALA A 113 -7.88 -2.36 8.92
CA ALA A 113 -6.74 -2.73 8.11
C ALA A 113 -5.57 -3.18 8.98
N VAL A 114 -4.79 -4.15 8.47
CA VAL A 114 -3.53 -4.62 9.06
C VAL A 114 -2.42 -4.37 8.05
N ILE A 115 -1.37 -3.70 8.49
CA ILE A 115 -0.16 -3.49 7.70
C ILE A 115 0.98 -4.23 8.39
N ASP A 116 1.48 -5.29 7.76
CA ASP A 116 2.61 -6.10 8.22
C ASP A 116 3.84 -5.72 7.39
N GLY A 117 4.69 -4.85 7.94
CA GLY A 117 5.89 -4.33 7.32
C GLY A 117 7.15 -5.05 7.78
N ASN A 118 7.96 -5.55 6.82
CA ASN A 118 9.29 -6.07 7.10
C ASN A 118 10.19 -5.82 5.90
N ARG A 119 11.21 -4.96 6.06
CA ARG A 119 12.13 -4.60 4.97
C ARG A 119 13.25 -5.61 4.76
N LEU A 120 13.45 -6.56 5.70
CA LEU A 120 14.52 -7.55 5.61
C LEU A 120 14.16 -8.73 4.71
N VAL A 121 12.87 -9.06 4.62
CA VAL A 121 12.36 -10.19 3.84
C VAL A 121 11.94 -9.71 2.46
N ASP A 122 12.28 -10.46 1.45
CA ASP A 122 11.87 -10.19 0.06
C ASP A 122 10.63 -11.00 -0.35
N HIS A 123 10.18 -10.77 -1.57
CA HIS A 123 9.08 -11.50 -2.21
C HIS A 123 9.43 -11.81 -3.68
N ALA A 124 8.70 -12.74 -4.27
CA ALA A 124 8.98 -13.30 -5.61
C ALA A 124 8.42 -12.42 -6.73
N ALA A 125 8.75 -11.11 -6.77
CA ALA A 125 8.34 -10.20 -7.83
C ALA A 125 9.43 -10.03 -8.89
N LYS A 126 9.03 -9.79 -10.14
CA LYS A 126 9.94 -9.36 -11.21
C LYS A 126 10.55 -7.99 -10.88
N ASN A 127 9.71 -7.07 -10.41
CA ASN A 127 10.12 -5.76 -9.91
C ASN A 127 9.63 -5.59 -8.46
N ARG A 128 10.51 -5.85 -7.48
CA ARG A 128 10.17 -5.77 -6.05
C ARG A 128 9.74 -4.39 -5.57
N ARG A 129 9.87 -3.37 -6.43
CA ARG A 129 9.49 -1.98 -6.13
C ARG A 129 8.14 -1.58 -6.71
N LEU A 130 7.52 -2.43 -7.52
CA LEU A 130 6.26 -2.11 -8.16
C LEU A 130 5.15 -1.96 -7.12
N VAL A 131 4.83 -3.03 -6.41
CA VAL A 131 3.83 -3.05 -5.32
C VAL A 131 4.50 -3.09 -3.95
N MET A 132 5.73 -3.59 -3.87
CA MET A 132 6.55 -3.82 -2.67
C MET A 132 5.93 -4.83 -1.68
N GLY A 133 4.97 -5.62 -2.13
CA GLY A 133 4.26 -6.59 -1.31
C GLY A 133 2.97 -7.07 -1.96
N GLU A 134 2.01 -7.44 -1.14
CA GLU A 134 0.70 -7.94 -1.56
C GLU A 134 -0.41 -7.35 -0.67
N MET A 135 -1.63 -7.23 -1.22
CA MET A 135 -2.79 -6.75 -0.48
C MET A 135 -3.97 -7.72 -0.62
N TRP A 136 -4.71 -7.87 0.46
CA TRP A 136 -5.99 -8.55 0.50
C TRP A 136 -7.06 -7.61 1.02
N VAL A 137 -8.25 -7.67 0.42
CA VAL A 137 -9.46 -7.02 0.94
C VAL A 137 -10.55 -8.06 0.99
N GLU A 138 -11.20 -8.18 2.14
CA GLU A 138 -12.12 -9.27 2.47
C GLU A 138 -13.47 -8.69 2.86
N GLY A 139 -14.54 -9.29 2.31
CA GLY A 139 -15.92 -8.89 2.57
C GLY A 139 -16.90 -10.07 2.52
N SER A 140 -18.17 -9.77 2.74
CA SER A 140 -19.23 -10.77 2.85
C SER A 140 -19.51 -11.52 1.53
N ALA A 141 -19.17 -10.95 0.39
CA ALA A 141 -19.39 -11.55 -0.93
C ALA A 141 -18.12 -12.14 -1.55
N GLY A 142 -16.95 -12.00 -0.90
CA GLY A 142 -15.70 -12.55 -1.40
C GLY A 142 -14.47 -11.74 -1.02
N THR A 143 -13.40 -11.91 -1.82
CA THR A 143 -12.10 -11.30 -1.58
C THR A 143 -11.54 -10.68 -2.85
N LEU A 144 -10.75 -9.60 -2.70
CA LEU A 144 -9.83 -9.09 -3.72
C LEU A 144 -8.40 -9.30 -3.25
N ARG A 145 -7.53 -9.77 -4.15
CA ARG A 145 -6.10 -9.92 -3.90
C ARG A 145 -5.31 -9.17 -4.96
N LEU A 146 -4.42 -8.31 -4.50
CA LEU A 146 -3.38 -7.69 -5.30
C LEU A 146 -2.07 -8.44 -5.05
N ASP A 147 -1.47 -9.00 -6.10
CA ASP A 147 -0.16 -9.60 -5.99
C ASP A 147 0.99 -8.57 -6.19
N TRP A 148 2.20 -9.02 -6.00
CA TRP A 148 3.42 -8.22 -6.08
C TRP A 148 3.82 -7.78 -7.50
N ASP A 149 3.25 -8.38 -8.55
CA ASP A 149 3.43 -7.99 -9.96
C ASP A 149 2.26 -7.11 -10.47
N ALA A 150 1.44 -6.59 -9.54
CA ALA A 150 0.28 -5.74 -9.81
C ALA A 150 -0.88 -6.43 -10.53
N HIS A 151 -1.01 -7.75 -10.43
CA HIS A 151 -2.21 -8.43 -10.88
C HIS A 151 -3.27 -8.41 -9.77
N LEU A 152 -4.50 -8.21 -10.17
CA LEU A 152 -5.66 -8.26 -9.28
C LEU A 152 -6.46 -9.53 -9.56
N PHE A 153 -6.91 -10.13 -8.47
CA PHE A 153 -7.76 -11.33 -8.50
C PHE A 153 -8.98 -11.10 -7.62
N SER A 154 -10.12 -11.61 -8.06
CA SER A 154 -11.34 -11.69 -7.26
C SER A 154 -11.68 -13.14 -6.99
N ARG A 155 -12.24 -13.42 -5.81
CA ARG A 155 -12.80 -14.72 -5.47
C ARG A 155 -14.14 -14.51 -4.78
N ALA A 156 -15.20 -15.07 -5.36
CA ALA A 156 -16.52 -15.05 -4.73
C ALA A 156 -16.52 -15.90 -3.45
N ASP A 157 -17.34 -15.53 -2.47
CA ASP A 157 -17.52 -16.33 -1.26
C ASP A 157 -18.01 -17.75 -1.62
N GLY A 158 -17.44 -18.75 -0.95
CA GLY A 158 -17.72 -20.18 -1.23
C GLY A 158 -17.05 -20.73 -2.50
N SER A 159 -16.42 -19.92 -3.35
CA SER A 159 -15.63 -20.40 -4.50
C SER A 159 -14.25 -20.88 -4.05
N ASN A 160 -13.71 -21.89 -4.74
CA ASN A 160 -12.33 -22.34 -4.57
C ASN A 160 -11.36 -21.65 -5.55
N ASP A 161 -11.90 -20.94 -6.55
CA ASP A 161 -11.11 -20.39 -7.65
C ASP A 161 -11.05 -18.86 -7.59
N GLU A 162 -9.83 -18.32 -7.69
CA GLU A 162 -9.61 -16.91 -7.97
C GLU A 162 -9.75 -16.65 -9.47
N GLN A 163 -10.38 -15.53 -9.82
CA GLN A 163 -10.50 -15.05 -11.19
C GLN A 163 -9.65 -13.79 -11.37
N PRO A 164 -8.76 -13.72 -12.37
CA PRO A 164 -8.02 -12.50 -12.65
C PRO A 164 -9.00 -11.39 -13.07
N LEU A 165 -8.77 -10.19 -12.55
CA LEU A 165 -9.45 -8.98 -13.02
C LEU A 165 -8.67 -8.41 -14.20
N ASP A 166 -9.38 -8.20 -15.32
CA ASP A 166 -8.81 -7.55 -16.47
C ASP A 166 -8.88 -6.02 -16.29
N TYR A 167 -7.75 -5.39 -16.08
CA TYR A 167 -7.60 -3.95 -16.04
C TYR A 167 -6.28 -3.54 -16.68
N ALA A 168 -6.30 -2.45 -17.43
CA ALA A 168 -5.15 -1.96 -18.16
C ALA A 168 -4.48 -0.80 -17.42
N TRP A 169 -3.16 -0.77 -17.45
CA TRP A 169 -2.37 0.34 -16.95
C TRP A 169 -1.08 0.51 -17.75
N ASN A 170 -0.54 1.71 -17.75
CA ASN A 170 0.74 2.05 -18.37
C ASN A 170 1.75 2.39 -17.26
N ASP A 171 3.01 2.12 -17.51
CA ASP A 171 4.13 2.46 -16.64
C ASP A 171 5.24 3.13 -17.47
N HIS A 172 5.01 4.39 -17.84
CA HIS A 172 6.03 5.22 -18.51
C HIS A 172 7.02 5.80 -17.49
N GLY A 173 6.64 5.82 -16.22
CA GLY A 173 7.43 6.33 -15.11
C GLY A 173 7.54 5.30 -13.99
N TYR A 174 6.94 5.60 -12.83
CA TYR A 174 6.95 4.74 -11.66
C TYR A 174 5.53 4.44 -11.19
N GLY A 175 5.29 3.16 -10.83
CA GLY A 175 4.06 2.75 -10.15
C GLY A 175 2.79 3.06 -10.95
N GLY A 176 2.78 2.78 -12.28
CA GLY A 176 1.64 3.03 -13.14
C GLY A 176 1.33 4.52 -13.32
N ASP A 177 2.38 5.34 -13.44
CA ASP A 177 2.30 6.79 -13.63
C ASP A 177 1.61 7.53 -12.47
N CYS A 178 1.69 6.99 -11.24
CA CYS A 178 0.96 7.53 -10.08
C CYS A 178 1.31 8.99 -9.75
N VAL A 179 2.55 9.42 -9.96
CA VAL A 179 2.96 10.81 -9.75
C VAL A 179 2.30 11.74 -10.76
N TYR A 180 2.27 11.34 -12.04
CA TYR A 180 1.56 12.10 -13.08
C TYR A 180 0.07 12.20 -12.76
N ARG A 181 -0.57 11.09 -12.38
CA ARG A 181 -2.00 11.04 -12.01
C ARG A 181 -2.31 11.94 -10.82
N LEU A 182 -1.45 11.93 -9.80
CA LEU A 182 -1.56 12.84 -8.66
C LEU A 182 -1.47 14.31 -9.10
N CYS A 183 -0.46 14.68 -9.89
CA CYS A 183 -0.29 16.05 -10.36
C CYS A 183 -1.48 16.51 -11.21
N ALA A 184 -1.97 15.65 -12.11
CA ALA A 184 -3.16 15.94 -12.91
C ALA A 184 -4.39 16.17 -12.03
N HIS A 185 -4.60 15.32 -11.02
CA HIS A 185 -5.70 15.48 -10.06
C HIS A 185 -5.62 16.80 -9.28
N VAL A 186 -4.42 17.16 -8.81
CA VAL A 186 -4.22 18.44 -8.08
C VAL A 186 -4.53 19.63 -8.99
N LEU A 187 -4.04 19.63 -10.22
CA LEU A 187 -4.32 20.70 -11.19
C LEU A 187 -5.81 20.82 -11.48
N GLU A 188 -6.50 19.71 -11.70
CA GLU A 188 -7.95 19.69 -11.91
C GLU A 188 -8.70 20.31 -10.72
N LYS A 189 -8.35 19.95 -9.47
CA LYS A 189 -8.98 20.51 -8.27
C LYS A 189 -8.69 22.00 -8.09
N LEU A 190 -7.47 22.45 -8.39
CA LEU A 190 -7.13 23.87 -8.30
C LEU A 190 -7.83 24.72 -9.37
N GLN A 191 -8.16 24.13 -10.54
CA GLN A 191 -8.91 24.81 -11.59
C GLN A 191 -10.43 24.86 -11.31
N ALA A 192 -10.93 23.89 -10.56
CA ALA A 192 -12.36 23.82 -10.21
C ALA A 192 -12.76 24.74 -9.03
N GLY A 193 -11.78 25.36 -8.33
CA GLY A 193 -12.00 26.28 -7.18
C GLY A 193 -11.98 25.53 -5.87
#